data_019e294da84a4e964d4aa10f13a670cf
#
_entry.id   019e294da84a4e964d4aa10f13a670cf
#
_cell.length_a   1.000
_cell.length_b   1.000
_cell.length_c   1.000
_cell.angle_alpha   90.00
_cell.angle_beta   90.00
_cell.angle_gamma   90.00
#
_symmetry.space_group_name_H-M   'P 1'
#
loop_
_entity.id
_entity.type
_entity.pdbx_description
1 polymer ?
#
loop_
_entity_poly.entity_id
_entity_poly.type
_entity_poly.pdbx_seq_one_letter_code
_entity_poly.pdbx_strand_id
1 'polypeptide(L)'
;MSQTVTNPRIAPLEPPYEPEIDAILKKWMPPGAEAEPLRLFRTLAVHDELASRMRPIGSGILGHGRVEAREREIVIHRTCARAGAEYEWGVHVLAFGKPLGLSDEQIAATVHGAAEDPV
;
A
#
# COMPACT_ATOMS: atom_id res chain seq x y z
N MET A 1 7.08 -17.85 13.21
CA MET A 1 8.08 -18.05 12.14
C MET A 1 9.03 -16.88 12.15
N SER A 2 10.31 -17.13 12.35
CA SER A 2 11.35 -16.12 12.16
C SER A 2 11.43 -15.82 10.66
N GLN A 3 10.87 -14.70 10.22
CA GLN A 3 11.15 -14.22 8.88
C GLN A 3 12.60 -13.77 8.86
N THR A 4 13.41 -14.41 8.07
CA THR A 4 14.72 -13.88 7.70
C THR A 4 14.45 -12.57 6.99
N VAL A 5 14.71 -11.45 7.67
CA VAL A 5 14.63 -10.13 7.05
C VAL A 5 15.78 -10.06 6.04
N THR A 6 15.50 -10.47 4.83
CA THR A 6 16.43 -10.24 3.73
C THR A 6 16.36 -8.77 3.37
N ASN A 7 17.49 -8.10 3.37
CA ASN A 7 17.57 -6.73 2.89
C ASN A 7 17.02 -6.67 1.45
N PRO A 8 16.19 -5.67 1.15
CA PRO A 8 15.67 -5.50 -0.21
C PRO A 8 16.82 -5.25 -1.18
N ARG A 9 16.72 -5.79 -2.40
CA ARG A 9 17.72 -5.57 -3.45
C ARG A 9 17.80 -4.10 -3.89
N ILE A 10 16.69 -3.39 -3.79
CA ILE A 10 16.60 -1.95 -4.02
C ILE A 10 16.21 -1.31 -2.71
N ALA A 11 17.12 -0.56 -2.11
CA ALA A 11 16.85 0.13 -0.85
C ALA A 11 15.92 1.33 -1.09
N PRO A 12 14.90 1.54 -0.25
CA PRO A 12 14.13 2.77 -0.27
C PRO A 12 15.02 3.99 -0.05
N LEU A 13 14.70 5.12 -0.67
CA LEU A 13 15.38 6.37 -0.36
C LEU A 13 15.16 6.75 1.12
N GLU A 14 16.20 7.30 1.73
CA GLU A 14 16.18 7.79 3.10
C GLU A 14 16.39 9.30 3.14
N PRO A 15 15.80 10.00 4.14
CA PRO A 15 16.03 11.44 4.28
C PRO A 15 17.50 11.73 4.66
N PRO A 16 18.02 12.92 4.34
CA PRO A 16 17.33 14.01 3.66
C PRO A 16 17.16 13.74 2.16
N TYR A 17 16.00 14.15 1.61
CA TYR A 17 15.71 13.99 0.17
C TYR A 17 16.16 15.21 -0.62
N GLU A 18 16.56 15.01 -1.87
CA GLU A 18 16.69 16.11 -2.83
C GLU A 18 15.34 16.85 -2.96
N PRO A 19 15.33 18.18 -3.14
CA PRO A 19 14.09 18.97 -3.13
C PRO A 19 13.02 18.48 -4.09
N GLU A 20 13.41 18.00 -5.27
CA GLU A 20 12.50 17.47 -6.29
C GLU A 20 11.86 16.16 -5.83
N ILE A 21 12.64 15.29 -5.22
CA ILE A 21 12.16 14.02 -4.65
C ILE A 21 11.23 14.27 -3.46
N ASP A 22 11.60 15.18 -2.57
CA ASP A 22 10.77 15.55 -1.42
C ASP A 22 9.38 16.06 -1.88
N ALA A 23 9.35 16.89 -2.91
CA ALA A 23 8.11 17.38 -3.50
C ALA A 23 7.24 16.26 -4.08
N ILE A 24 7.84 15.29 -4.77
CA ILE A 24 7.16 14.12 -5.33
C ILE A 24 6.58 13.26 -4.21
N LEU A 25 7.36 12.94 -3.19
CA LEU A 25 6.94 12.11 -2.08
C LEU A 25 5.78 12.74 -1.30
N LYS A 26 5.85 14.04 -1.02
CA LYS A 26 4.77 14.79 -0.38
C LYS A 26 3.48 14.77 -1.19
N LYS A 27 3.59 14.86 -2.51
CA LYS A 27 2.43 14.82 -3.41
C LYS A 27 1.73 13.46 -3.41
N TRP A 28 2.44 12.38 -3.10
CA TRP A 28 1.88 11.03 -3.07
C TRP A 28 1.27 10.66 -1.72
N MET A 29 1.60 11.39 -0.68
CA MET A 29 0.97 11.24 0.62
C MET A 29 -0.34 12.02 0.69
N PRO A 30 -1.28 11.62 1.58
CA PRO A 30 -2.48 12.41 1.84
C PRO A 30 -2.13 13.85 2.23
N PRO A 31 -2.93 14.85 1.83
CA PRO A 31 -2.71 16.23 2.22
C PRO A 31 -2.64 16.38 3.73
N GLY A 32 -1.57 17.05 4.21
CA GLY A 32 -1.36 17.28 5.65
C GLY A 32 -0.84 16.07 6.43
N ALA A 33 -0.47 14.99 5.76
CA ALA A 33 0.15 13.85 6.43
C ALA A 33 1.50 14.25 7.03
N GLU A 34 1.64 14.05 8.34
CA GLU A 34 2.91 14.28 9.06
C GLU A 34 3.79 13.03 9.08
N ALA A 35 3.22 11.89 8.68
CA ALA A 35 3.94 10.62 8.63
C ALA A 35 5.01 10.63 7.53
N GLU A 36 6.09 9.89 7.79
CA GLU A 36 7.10 9.66 6.78
C GLU A 36 6.49 9.01 5.53
N PRO A 37 6.95 9.37 4.31
CA PRO A 37 6.46 8.75 3.10
C PRO A 37 6.60 7.23 3.12
N LEU A 38 5.59 6.53 2.61
CA LEU A 38 5.58 5.08 2.57
C LEU A 38 6.83 4.51 1.90
N ARG A 39 7.32 3.38 2.38
CA ARG A 39 8.47 2.68 1.77
C ARG A 39 8.24 2.40 0.29
N LEU A 40 7.02 2.06 -0.10
CA LEU A 40 6.64 1.89 -1.50
C LEU A 40 7.01 3.13 -2.33
N PHE A 41 6.62 4.30 -1.87
CA PHE A 41 6.89 5.55 -2.59
C PHE A 41 8.37 5.90 -2.61
N ARG A 42 9.07 5.68 -1.50
CA ARG A 42 10.51 5.89 -1.40
C ARG A 42 11.31 4.94 -2.29
N THR A 43 10.81 3.72 -2.48
CA THR A 43 11.42 2.75 -3.40
C THR A 43 11.17 3.15 -4.87
N LEU A 44 9.95 3.53 -5.21
CA LEU A 44 9.60 3.99 -6.55
C LEU A 44 10.37 5.27 -6.94
N ALA A 45 10.58 6.17 -5.98
CA ALA A 45 11.28 7.42 -6.21
C ALA A 45 12.79 7.26 -6.53
N VAL A 46 13.35 6.08 -6.38
CA VAL A 46 14.70 5.75 -6.88
C VAL A 46 14.78 6.00 -8.41
N HIS A 47 13.67 5.81 -9.11
CA HIS A 47 13.52 6.17 -10.51
C HIS A 47 12.28 7.06 -10.65
N ASP A 48 12.46 8.33 -10.38
CA ASP A 48 11.39 9.33 -10.25
C ASP A 48 10.55 9.49 -11.52
N GLU A 49 11.17 9.48 -12.68
CA GLU A 49 10.46 9.59 -13.97
C GLU A 49 9.51 8.40 -14.18
N LEU A 50 9.98 7.16 -13.93
CA LEU A 50 9.15 5.97 -14.03
C LEU A 50 8.02 6.02 -13.01
N ALA A 51 8.31 6.37 -11.78
CA ALA A 51 7.34 6.50 -10.70
C ALA A 51 6.24 7.51 -11.04
N SER A 52 6.61 8.65 -11.60
CA SER A 52 5.66 9.69 -12.04
C SER A 52 4.69 9.18 -13.11
N ARG A 53 5.15 8.32 -14.00
CA ARG A 53 4.32 7.70 -15.05
C ARG A 53 3.43 6.56 -14.50
N MET A 54 3.86 5.86 -13.47
CA MET A 54 3.09 4.82 -12.81
C MET A 54 1.97 5.38 -11.91
N ARG A 55 2.19 6.55 -11.32
CA ARG A 55 1.25 7.16 -10.38
C ARG A 55 -0.19 7.29 -10.90
N PRO A 56 -0.46 7.72 -12.15
CA PRO A 56 -1.82 7.79 -12.67
C PRO A 56 -2.56 6.45 -12.67
N ILE A 57 -1.86 5.34 -12.85
CA ILE A 57 -2.45 3.99 -12.80
C ILE A 57 -2.93 3.70 -11.38
N GLY A 58 -2.07 3.88 -10.40
CA GLY A 58 -2.40 3.64 -8.98
C GLY A 58 -3.53 4.54 -8.49
N SER A 59 -3.45 5.84 -8.72
CA SER A 59 -4.49 6.78 -8.32
C SER A 59 -5.80 6.56 -9.09
N GLY A 60 -5.73 6.13 -10.34
CA GLY A 60 -6.89 5.80 -11.14
C GLY A 60 -7.65 4.61 -10.58
N ILE A 61 -6.97 3.54 -10.23
CA ILE A 61 -7.59 2.34 -9.65
C ILE A 61 -8.18 2.65 -8.27
N LEU A 62 -7.44 3.36 -7.41
CA LEU A 62 -7.90 3.67 -6.06
C LEU A 62 -9.05 4.68 -6.01
N GLY A 63 -8.99 5.72 -6.84
CA GLY A 63 -9.92 6.84 -6.75
C GLY A 63 -11.01 6.88 -7.82
N HIS A 64 -10.83 6.18 -8.94
CA HIS A 64 -11.68 6.29 -10.12
C HIS A 64 -12.12 4.93 -10.69
N GLY A 65 -11.80 3.84 -10.00
CA GLY A 65 -12.26 2.50 -10.39
C GLY A 65 -13.77 2.33 -10.21
N ARG A 66 -14.31 1.29 -10.83
CA ARG A 66 -15.75 0.95 -10.75
C ARG A 66 -16.06 -0.11 -9.69
N VAL A 67 -15.03 -0.73 -9.12
CA VAL A 67 -15.21 -1.66 -8.02
C VAL A 67 -15.50 -0.85 -6.75
N GLU A 68 -16.50 -1.27 -6.00
CA GLU A 68 -16.88 -0.63 -4.75
C GLU A 68 -15.69 -0.65 -3.77
N ALA A 69 -15.51 0.43 -3.01
CA ALA A 69 -14.28 0.63 -2.23
C ALA A 69 -13.99 -0.50 -1.23
N ARG A 70 -15.03 -1.00 -0.58
CA ARG A 70 -14.91 -2.09 0.39
C ARG A 70 -14.50 -3.41 -0.29
N GLU A 71 -15.12 -3.73 -1.42
CA GLU A 71 -14.77 -4.92 -2.22
C GLU A 71 -13.35 -4.82 -2.77
N ARG A 72 -12.96 -3.64 -3.25
CA ARG A 72 -11.60 -3.37 -3.69
C ARG A 72 -10.59 -3.68 -2.59
N GLU A 73 -10.84 -3.22 -1.36
CA GLU A 73 -9.92 -3.46 -0.25
C GLU A 73 -9.85 -4.94 0.14
N ILE A 74 -10.96 -5.66 0.11
CA ILE A 74 -10.95 -7.12 0.35
C ILE A 74 -10.04 -7.82 -0.67
N VAL A 75 -10.15 -7.48 -1.95
CA VAL A 75 -9.29 -8.04 -3.01
C VAL A 75 -7.83 -7.68 -2.78
N ILE A 76 -7.53 -6.44 -2.43
CA ILE A 76 -6.15 -5.99 -2.16
C ILE A 76 -5.58 -6.74 -0.96
N HIS A 77 -6.30 -6.78 0.16
CA HIS A 77 -5.86 -7.50 1.37
C HIS A 77 -5.59 -8.97 1.07
N ARG A 78 -6.50 -9.63 0.36
CA ARG A 78 -6.33 -11.04 0.00
C ARG A 78 -5.13 -11.26 -0.91
N THR A 79 -4.95 -10.41 -1.90
CA THR A 79 -3.81 -10.46 -2.82
C THR A 79 -2.49 -10.28 -2.06
N CYS A 80 -2.40 -9.30 -1.19
CA CYS A 80 -1.23 -9.07 -0.34
C CYS A 80 -0.92 -10.27 0.56
N ALA A 81 -1.95 -10.84 1.21
CA ALA A 81 -1.78 -12.00 2.07
C ALA A 81 -1.23 -13.21 1.29
N ARG A 82 -1.79 -13.48 0.13
CA ARG A 82 -1.33 -14.60 -0.71
C ARG A 82 0.05 -14.40 -1.31
N ALA A 83 0.43 -13.17 -1.57
CA ALA A 83 1.76 -12.82 -2.07
C ALA A 83 2.83 -12.71 -0.96
N GLY A 84 2.45 -12.83 0.32
CA GLY A 84 3.35 -12.60 1.44
C GLY A 84 3.79 -11.15 1.59
N ALA A 85 3.01 -10.20 1.03
CA ALA A 85 3.28 -8.77 1.07
C ALA A 85 2.74 -8.15 2.37
N GLU A 86 3.33 -8.50 3.51
CA GLU A 86 2.85 -8.15 4.84
C GLU A 86 2.82 -6.63 5.07
N TYR A 87 3.84 -5.92 4.63
CA TYR A 87 3.90 -4.46 4.78
C TYR A 87 2.75 -3.78 4.03
N GLU A 88 2.53 -4.13 2.78
CA GLU A 88 1.46 -3.55 1.96
C GLU A 88 0.07 -3.94 2.52
N TRP A 89 -0.09 -5.18 2.97
CA TRP A 89 -1.30 -5.61 3.67
C TRP A 89 -1.59 -4.70 4.87
N GLY A 90 -0.60 -4.46 5.73
CA GLY A 90 -0.73 -3.60 6.90
C GLY A 90 -1.08 -2.16 6.57
N VAL A 91 -0.48 -1.59 5.54
CA VAL A 91 -0.80 -0.23 5.05
C VAL A 91 -2.27 -0.16 4.63
N HIS A 92 -2.76 -1.11 3.84
CA HIS A 92 -4.15 -1.12 3.38
C HIS A 92 -5.15 -1.38 4.50
N VAL A 93 -4.82 -2.24 5.48
CA VAL A 93 -5.65 -2.43 6.68
C VAL A 93 -5.87 -1.12 7.40
N LEU A 94 -4.81 -0.37 7.69
CA LEU A 94 -4.89 0.84 8.49
C LEU A 94 -5.45 2.04 7.72
N ALA A 95 -5.02 2.22 6.49
CA ALA A 95 -5.39 3.39 5.71
C ALA A 95 -6.77 3.28 5.05
N PHE A 96 -7.23 2.09 4.75
CA PHE A 96 -8.46 1.87 3.98
C PHE A 96 -9.42 0.87 4.63
N GLY A 97 -8.97 -0.30 5.01
CA GLY A 97 -9.84 -1.37 5.50
C GLY A 97 -10.65 -0.98 6.72
N LYS A 98 -9.98 -0.52 7.76
CA LYS A 98 -10.63 -0.05 8.99
C LYS A 98 -11.53 1.17 8.76
N PRO A 99 -11.08 2.23 8.06
CA PRO A 99 -11.94 3.37 7.73
C PRO A 99 -13.18 3.00 6.91
N LEU A 100 -13.12 1.96 6.08
CA LEU A 100 -14.26 1.46 5.29
C LEU A 100 -15.17 0.50 6.09
N GLY A 101 -14.87 0.27 7.36
CA GLY A 101 -15.72 -0.52 8.25
C GLY A 101 -15.52 -2.03 8.17
N LEU A 102 -14.38 -2.51 7.67
CA LEU A 102 -14.02 -3.91 7.80
C LEU A 102 -13.78 -4.24 9.28
N SER A 103 -14.45 -5.28 9.77
CA SER A 103 -14.23 -5.77 11.13
C SER A 103 -12.88 -6.48 11.26
N ASP A 104 -12.39 -6.63 12.48
CA ASP A 104 -11.15 -7.37 12.73
C ASP A 104 -11.25 -8.82 12.26
N GLU A 105 -12.43 -9.44 12.36
CA GLU A 105 -12.71 -10.79 11.86
C GLU A 105 -12.61 -10.85 10.33
N GLN A 106 -13.18 -9.87 9.63
CA GLN A 106 -13.11 -9.79 8.17
C GLN A 106 -11.68 -9.54 7.71
N ILE A 107 -10.93 -8.68 8.40
CA ILE A 107 -9.52 -8.43 8.12
C ILE A 107 -8.71 -9.72 8.32
N ALA A 108 -8.90 -10.44 9.42
CA ALA A 108 -8.26 -11.73 9.66
C ALA A 108 -8.62 -12.77 8.59
N ALA A 109 -9.86 -12.79 8.12
CA ALA A 109 -10.32 -13.68 7.07
C ALA A 109 -9.62 -13.45 5.74
N THR A 110 -9.16 -12.24 5.46
CA THR A 110 -8.33 -11.98 4.25
C THR A 110 -7.01 -12.74 4.27
N VAL A 111 -6.51 -13.10 5.44
CA VAL A 111 -5.27 -13.88 5.61
C VAL A 111 -5.56 -15.37 5.68
N HIS A 112 -6.51 -15.77 6.53
CA HIS A 112 -6.73 -17.17 6.92
C HIS A 112 -7.97 -17.80 6.31
N GLY A 113 -8.87 -17.00 5.73
CA GLY A 113 -10.12 -17.49 5.18
C GLY A 113 -9.93 -18.35 3.92
N ALA A 114 -10.86 -19.26 3.70
CA ALA A 114 -10.97 -20.01 2.45
C ALA A 114 -11.81 -19.24 1.41
N ALA A 115 -11.72 -19.65 0.15
CA ALA A 115 -12.46 -19.00 -0.94
C ALA A 115 -13.98 -19.10 -0.78
N GLU A 116 -14.45 -20.11 -0.09
CA GLU A 116 -15.87 -20.41 0.16
C GLU A 116 -16.42 -19.73 1.42
N ASP A 117 -15.56 -19.13 2.23
CA ASP A 117 -16.00 -18.47 3.46
C ASP A 117 -16.76 -17.18 3.14
N PRO A 118 -17.88 -16.91 3.79
CA PRO A 118 -18.58 -15.64 3.63
C PRO A 118 -17.73 -14.48 4.17
N VAL A 119 -17.73 -13.36 3.47
CA VAL A 119 -17.01 -12.14 3.85
C VAL A 119 -17.94 -11.16 4.59
#